data_11f54a0c288476f8ac7a083dbaad6dd4
#
_entry.id   11f54a0c288476f8ac7a083dbaad6dd4
#
_cell.length_a   1.000
_cell.length_b   1.000
_cell.length_c   1.000
_cell.angle_alpha   90.00
_cell.angle_beta   90.00
_cell.angle_gamma   90.00
#
_symmetry.space_group_name_H-M   'P 1'
#
loop_
_entity.id
_entity.type
_entity.pdbx_description
1 polymer ?
#
loop_
_entity_poly.entity_id
_entity_poly.type
_entity_poly.pdbx_seq_one_letter_code
_entity_poly.pdbx_strand_id
1 'polypeptide(L)'
;EPVENNTAKVAAKLAAKGEIKIIVKGHIHTDVLMKEVLKREYNLLGKNRMSHIWHMTLNKDDHPLIITDGALNVLPNVKTKMHILRNVIDFCNRIGISRPKVSVLSATEEVLDSVQSSLDAKEITELAKKEKLNADVFGPLAFDNSISKKSAAIKGIKNIVAGSAD
;
A
#
# COMPACT_ATOMS: atom_id res chain seq x y z
N GLU A 1 31.34 -15.66 2.64
CA GLU A 1 30.00 -15.14 2.95
C GLU A 1 28.95 -16.18 2.58
N PRO A 2 27.82 -16.27 3.34
CA PRO A 2 26.71 -17.14 2.95
C PRO A 2 26.25 -16.86 1.53
N VAL A 3 25.90 -17.89 0.76
CA VAL A 3 25.48 -17.78 -0.64
C VAL A 3 24.31 -16.80 -0.82
N GLU A 4 23.39 -16.78 0.12
CA GLU A 4 22.24 -15.87 0.12
C GLU A 4 22.63 -14.39 0.16
N ASN A 5 23.62 -14.02 1.00
CA ASN A 5 24.12 -12.64 1.09
C ASN A 5 24.75 -12.18 -0.22
N ASN A 6 25.49 -13.07 -0.87
CA ASN A 6 26.12 -12.76 -2.16
C ASN A 6 25.07 -12.58 -3.28
N THR A 7 24.06 -13.44 -3.31
CA THR A 7 22.96 -13.36 -4.27
C THR A 7 22.17 -12.06 -4.13
N ALA A 8 21.79 -11.68 -2.90
CA ALA A 8 21.10 -10.43 -2.63
C ALA A 8 21.92 -9.21 -3.05
N LYS A 9 23.23 -9.21 -2.76
CA LYS A 9 24.17 -8.15 -3.13
C LYS A 9 24.30 -8.00 -4.65
N VAL A 10 24.40 -9.10 -5.39
CA VAL A 10 24.47 -9.07 -6.86
C VAL A 10 23.17 -8.51 -7.44
N ALA A 11 22.01 -8.98 -6.98
CA ALA A 11 20.71 -8.48 -7.42
C ALA A 11 20.55 -6.97 -7.16
N ALA A 12 20.91 -6.50 -5.97
CA ALA A 12 20.86 -5.06 -5.64
C ALA A 12 21.80 -4.24 -6.53
N LYS A 13 23.01 -4.72 -6.82
CA LYS A 13 23.96 -4.05 -7.72
C LYS A 13 23.44 -3.94 -9.15
N LEU A 14 22.86 -5.01 -9.70
CA LEU A 14 22.28 -5.01 -11.04
C LEU A 14 21.10 -4.04 -11.14
N ALA A 15 20.26 -4.01 -10.11
CA ALA A 15 19.17 -3.04 -10.02
C ALA A 15 19.68 -1.60 -9.95
N ALA A 16 20.71 -1.34 -9.15
CA ALA A 16 21.33 0.00 -9.01
C ALA A 16 21.93 0.50 -10.34
N LYS A 17 22.46 -0.39 -11.17
CA LYS A 17 22.97 -0.06 -12.51
C LYS A 17 21.86 0.09 -13.56
N GLY A 18 20.59 -0.22 -13.22
CA GLY A 18 19.47 -0.22 -14.17
C GLY A 18 19.48 -1.38 -15.16
N GLU A 19 20.35 -2.38 -14.96
CA GLU A 19 20.43 -3.58 -15.79
C GLU A 19 19.21 -4.49 -15.63
N ILE A 20 18.57 -4.44 -14.46
CA ILE A 20 17.30 -5.12 -14.14
C ILE A 20 16.28 -4.14 -13.56
N LYS A 21 15.00 -4.40 -13.81
CA LYS A 21 13.88 -3.57 -13.32
C LYS A 21 13.02 -4.29 -12.27
N ILE A 22 13.17 -5.61 -12.17
CA ILE A 22 12.38 -6.46 -11.27
C ILE A 22 13.33 -7.45 -10.60
N ILE A 23 13.19 -7.59 -9.29
CA ILE A 23 13.85 -8.63 -8.51
C ILE A 23 12.77 -9.59 -8.04
N VAL A 24 12.87 -10.86 -8.44
CA VAL A 24 11.97 -11.92 -7.99
C VAL A 24 12.68 -12.74 -6.92
N LYS A 25 12.09 -12.79 -5.73
CA LYS A 25 12.62 -13.54 -4.59
C LYS A 25 12.12 -14.98 -4.63
N GLY A 26 13.04 -15.94 -4.65
CA GLY A 26 12.79 -17.36 -4.41
C GLY A 26 13.09 -17.76 -2.96
N HIS A 27 13.87 -18.82 -2.80
CA HIS A 27 14.24 -19.37 -1.48
C HIS A 27 15.40 -18.58 -0.83
N ILE A 28 15.15 -17.32 -0.49
CA ILE A 28 16.05 -16.45 0.27
C ILE A 28 15.24 -15.74 1.36
N HIS A 29 15.82 -15.51 2.52
CA HIS A 29 15.16 -14.78 3.60
C HIS A 29 14.91 -13.33 3.19
N THR A 30 13.69 -12.82 3.47
CA THR A 30 13.27 -11.47 3.07
C THR A 30 14.14 -10.40 3.70
N ASP A 31 14.54 -10.57 4.97
CA ASP A 31 15.40 -9.63 5.68
C ASP A 31 16.79 -9.52 5.04
N VAL A 32 17.36 -10.63 4.54
CA VAL A 32 18.63 -10.66 3.83
C VAL A 32 18.56 -9.82 2.54
N LEU A 33 17.52 -10.05 1.72
CA LEU A 33 17.30 -9.27 0.50
C LEU A 33 17.06 -7.80 0.82
N MET A 34 16.18 -7.50 1.78
CA MET A 34 15.83 -6.14 2.14
C MET A 34 17.01 -5.37 2.72
N LYS A 35 17.84 -6.03 3.55
CA LYS A 35 19.07 -5.44 4.09
C LYS A 35 20.01 -4.95 2.98
N GLU A 36 20.12 -5.69 1.88
CA GLU A 36 20.92 -5.26 0.73
C GLU A 36 20.23 -4.14 -0.06
N VAL A 37 18.97 -4.34 -0.45
CA VAL A 37 18.22 -3.36 -1.27
C VAL A 37 18.10 -1.99 -0.59
N LEU A 38 18.02 -1.96 0.74
CA LEU A 38 17.90 -0.72 1.53
C LEU A 38 19.23 0.02 1.74
N LYS A 39 20.37 -0.52 1.29
CA LYS A 39 21.65 0.18 1.40
C LYS A 39 21.66 1.47 0.57
N ARG A 40 22.10 2.55 1.20
CA ARG A 40 22.16 3.87 0.56
C ARG A 40 23.05 3.90 -0.67
N GLU A 41 24.11 3.08 -0.69
CA GLU A 41 25.08 2.98 -1.79
C GLU A 41 24.43 2.60 -3.13
N TYR A 42 23.31 1.89 -3.11
CA TYR A 42 22.59 1.46 -4.32
C TYR A 42 21.59 2.49 -4.85
N ASN A 43 21.25 3.50 -4.03
CA ASN A 43 20.30 4.55 -4.39
C ASN A 43 18.97 4.03 -5.00
N LEU A 44 18.51 2.87 -4.52
CA LEU A 44 17.26 2.23 -4.98
C LEU A 44 16.01 2.80 -4.31
N LEU A 45 16.21 3.52 -3.20
CA LEU A 45 15.11 4.12 -2.45
C LEU A 45 14.70 5.44 -3.09
N GLY A 46 13.42 5.56 -3.42
CA GLY A 46 12.83 6.82 -3.85
C GLY A 46 12.59 7.79 -2.67
N LYS A 47 11.77 8.82 -2.92
CA LYS A 47 11.39 9.82 -1.90
C LYS A 47 10.47 9.26 -0.81
N ASN A 48 9.69 8.24 -1.14
CA ASN A 48 8.76 7.61 -0.22
C ASN A 48 9.44 6.49 0.57
N ARG A 49 8.92 6.26 1.77
CA ARG A 49 9.28 5.07 2.53
C ARG A 49 8.77 3.82 1.80
N MET A 50 9.57 2.76 1.77
CA MET A 50 9.16 1.50 1.16
C MET A 50 7.94 0.91 1.85
N SER A 51 7.05 0.30 1.08
CA SER A 51 5.84 -0.37 1.56
C SER A 51 5.60 -1.67 0.81
N HIS A 52 4.79 -2.55 1.39
CA HIS A 52 4.41 -3.82 0.82
C HIS A 52 3.01 -3.73 0.21
N ILE A 53 2.84 -4.24 -1.00
CA ILE A 53 1.56 -4.27 -1.72
C ILE A 53 1.22 -5.72 -2.05
N TRP A 54 0.05 -6.16 -1.61
CA TRP A 54 -0.59 -7.38 -2.08
C TRP A 54 -1.52 -7.04 -3.24
N HIS A 55 -1.33 -7.70 -4.36
CA HIS A 55 -2.22 -7.66 -5.52
C HIS A 55 -2.81 -9.06 -5.70
N MET A 56 -4.10 -9.20 -5.45
CA MET A 56 -4.78 -10.49 -5.42
C MET A 56 -5.95 -10.49 -6.39
N THR A 57 -6.09 -11.59 -7.14
CA THR A 57 -7.24 -11.87 -8.01
C THR A 57 -7.77 -13.23 -7.64
N LEU A 58 -9.02 -13.31 -7.22
CA LEU A 58 -9.66 -14.57 -6.83
C LEU A 58 -10.06 -15.41 -8.05
N ASN A 59 -10.67 -14.78 -9.05
CA ASN A 59 -11.02 -15.38 -10.34
C ASN A 59 -10.52 -14.50 -11.49
N LYS A 60 -10.41 -15.06 -12.70
CA LYS A 60 -9.88 -14.34 -13.88
C LYS A 60 -10.66 -13.06 -14.24
N ASP A 61 -11.95 -13.05 -13.96
CA ASP A 61 -12.86 -11.95 -14.29
C ASP A 61 -13.14 -11.02 -13.12
N ASP A 62 -12.56 -11.30 -11.93
CA ASP A 62 -12.73 -10.46 -10.76
C ASP A 62 -11.81 -9.25 -10.82
N HIS A 63 -12.33 -8.14 -10.33
CA HIS A 63 -11.51 -6.96 -10.08
C HIS A 63 -10.44 -7.29 -9.04
N PRO A 64 -9.16 -6.97 -9.27
CA PRO A 64 -8.12 -7.27 -8.30
C PRO A 64 -8.35 -6.53 -7.00
N LEU A 65 -8.10 -7.19 -5.88
CA LEU A 65 -8.05 -6.56 -4.57
C LEU A 65 -6.60 -6.22 -4.22
N ILE A 66 -6.36 -4.95 -3.92
CA ILE A 66 -5.04 -4.44 -3.56
C ILE A 66 -5.01 -4.07 -2.08
N ILE A 67 -4.13 -4.70 -1.32
CA ILE A 67 -3.98 -4.43 0.13
C ILE A 67 -2.56 -3.92 0.41
N THR A 68 -2.46 -2.84 1.16
CA THR A 68 -1.20 -2.23 1.61
C THR A 68 -1.37 -1.58 2.99
N ASP A 69 -0.40 -1.48 3.85
CA ASP A 69 0.90 -2.15 3.95
C ASP A 69 0.74 -3.39 4.82
N GLY A 70 0.99 -4.55 4.22
CA GLY A 70 0.67 -5.80 4.91
C GLY A 70 1.74 -6.26 5.92
N ALA A 71 2.99 -5.82 5.80
CA ALA A 71 4.06 -6.47 6.56
C ALA A 71 5.34 -5.65 6.77
N LEU A 72 5.51 -4.49 6.17
CA LEU A 72 6.81 -3.81 6.15
C LEU A 72 6.95 -2.71 7.22
N ASN A 73 5.88 -1.95 7.45
CA ASN A 73 5.89 -0.86 8.42
C ASN A 73 5.08 -1.24 9.66
N VAL A 74 5.78 -1.50 10.75
CA VAL A 74 5.15 -1.80 12.05
C VAL A 74 4.73 -0.47 12.69
N LEU A 75 3.46 -0.34 13.11
CA LEU A 75 2.87 0.86 13.74
C LEU A 75 3.17 2.16 12.97
N PRO A 76 2.81 2.25 11.68
CA PRO A 76 3.08 3.43 10.89
C PRO A 76 2.24 4.62 11.39
N ASN A 77 2.88 5.76 11.62
CA ASN A 77 2.18 7.02 11.87
C ASN A 77 1.59 7.59 10.57
N VAL A 78 0.77 8.65 10.67
CA VAL A 78 0.09 9.28 9.53
C VAL A 78 1.08 9.66 8.41
N LYS A 79 2.23 10.24 8.75
CA LYS A 79 3.26 10.57 7.75
C LYS A 79 3.73 9.33 6.97
N THR A 80 3.98 8.23 7.66
CA THR A 80 4.36 6.95 7.03
C THR A 80 3.21 6.39 6.19
N LYS A 81 1.98 6.44 6.70
CA LYS A 81 0.78 6.01 5.96
C LYS A 81 0.56 6.83 4.68
N MET A 82 0.89 8.12 4.68
CA MET A 82 0.87 8.94 3.47
C MET A 82 1.94 8.50 2.43
N HIS A 83 3.12 8.02 2.85
CA HIS A 83 4.08 7.41 1.93
C HIS A 83 3.54 6.10 1.35
N ILE A 84 2.92 5.26 2.17
CA ILE A 84 2.27 4.01 1.75
C ILE A 84 1.17 4.31 0.72
N LEU A 85 0.32 5.29 1.01
CA LEU A 85 -0.75 5.72 0.11
C LEU A 85 -0.20 6.19 -1.26
N ARG A 86 0.82 7.02 -1.28
CA ARG A 86 1.43 7.47 -2.55
C ARG A 86 2.03 6.31 -3.34
N ASN A 87 2.65 5.34 -2.66
CA ASN A 87 3.22 4.16 -3.32
C ASN A 87 2.14 3.31 -3.98
N VAL A 88 1.02 3.04 -3.28
CA VAL A 88 -0.06 2.23 -3.87
C VAL A 88 -0.77 2.96 -5.01
N ILE A 89 -0.93 4.26 -4.94
CA ILE A 89 -1.48 5.07 -6.04
C ILE A 89 -0.57 4.99 -7.27
N ASP A 90 0.75 5.14 -7.10
CA ASP A 90 1.72 5.00 -8.21
C ASP A 90 1.69 3.58 -8.79
N PHE A 91 1.62 2.55 -7.94
CA PHE A 91 1.48 1.17 -8.36
C PHE A 91 0.19 0.96 -9.18
N CYS A 92 -0.97 1.39 -8.69
CA CYS A 92 -2.24 1.29 -9.38
C CYS A 92 -2.20 1.95 -10.76
N ASN A 93 -1.64 3.16 -10.85
CA ASN A 93 -1.48 3.87 -12.12
C ASN A 93 -0.63 3.08 -13.12
N ARG A 94 0.44 2.42 -12.65
CA ARG A 94 1.34 1.60 -13.50
C ARG A 94 0.68 0.33 -14.02
N ILE A 95 -0.27 -0.23 -13.30
CA ILE A 95 -1.03 -1.42 -13.74
C ILE A 95 -2.33 -1.08 -14.48
N GLY A 96 -2.58 0.21 -14.77
CA GLY A 96 -3.70 0.66 -15.59
C GLY A 96 -4.93 1.16 -14.82
N ILE A 97 -4.88 1.22 -13.49
CA ILE A 97 -5.94 1.84 -12.66
C ILE A 97 -5.61 3.32 -12.49
N SER A 98 -6.16 4.17 -13.38
CA SER A 98 -5.77 5.58 -13.49
C SER A 98 -6.19 6.46 -12.31
N ARG A 99 -7.25 6.09 -11.59
CA ARG A 99 -7.76 6.80 -10.40
C ARG A 99 -8.30 5.81 -9.39
N PRO A 100 -7.41 5.16 -8.61
CA PRO A 100 -7.82 4.12 -7.68
C PRO A 100 -8.71 4.69 -6.56
N LYS A 101 -9.66 3.86 -6.13
CA LYS A 101 -10.50 4.10 -4.95
C LYS A 101 -9.84 3.43 -3.75
N VAL A 102 -9.34 4.24 -2.85
CA VAL A 102 -8.55 3.77 -1.71
C VAL A 102 -9.34 3.93 -0.41
N SER A 103 -9.63 2.82 0.23
CA SER A 103 -10.21 2.79 1.57
C SER A 103 -9.13 2.81 2.63
N VAL A 104 -9.24 3.72 3.59
CA VAL A 104 -8.37 3.72 4.77
C VAL A 104 -9.08 2.97 5.89
N LEU A 105 -8.58 1.76 6.17
CA LEU A 105 -9.24 0.82 7.08
C LEU A 105 -9.15 1.25 8.55
N SER A 106 -10.25 1.01 9.26
CA SER A 106 -10.36 1.08 10.70
C SER A 106 -11.30 -0.01 11.23
N ALA A 107 -11.31 -0.23 12.53
CA ALA A 107 -12.26 -1.11 13.20
C ALA A 107 -13.70 -0.53 13.24
N THR A 108 -13.88 0.72 12.84
CA THR A 108 -15.14 1.46 12.86
C THR A 108 -15.23 2.43 11.69
N GLU A 109 -16.43 2.78 11.28
CA GLU A 109 -16.72 3.81 10.28
C GLU A 109 -16.85 5.21 10.91
N GLU A 110 -16.95 5.27 12.23
CA GLU A 110 -17.03 6.52 12.98
C GLU A 110 -15.63 6.98 13.41
N VAL A 111 -15.46 8.30 13.46
CA VAL A 111 -14.23 8.89 13.99
C VAL A 111 -14.36 8.98 15.50
N LEU A 112 -13.63 8.13 16.22
CA LEU A 112 -13.68 8.00 17.67
C LEU A 112 -12.30 8.26 18.28
N ASP A 113 -12.24 9.11 19.33
CA ASP A 113 -10.98 9.43 20.01
C ASP A 113 -10.32 8.21 20.66
N SER A 114 -11.11 7.19 21.01
CA SER A 114 -10.60 5.92 21.55
C SER A 114 -10.04 4.97 20.51
N VAL A 115 -10.21 5.25 19.21
CA VAL A 115 -9.79 4.38 18.09
C VAL A 115 -8.80 5.12 17.20
N GLN A 116 -7.51 5.00 17.50
CA GLN A 116 -6.45 5.72 16.78
C GLN A 116 -6.51 5.52 15.25
N SER A 117 -6.87 4.32 14.78
CA SER A 117 -6.99 4.05 13.35
C SER A 117 -8.07 4.91 12.68
N SER A 118 -9.14 5.28 13.39
CA SER A 118 -10.20 6.14 12.86
C SER A 118 -9.75 7.60 12.73
N LEU A 119 -8.98 8.09 13.70
CA LEU A 119 -8.37 9.42 13.66
C LEU A 119 -7.37 9.52 12.51
N ASP A 120 -6.47 8.55 12.41
CA ASP A 120 -5.50 8.48 11.31
C ASP A 120 -6.19 8.43 9.94
N ALA A 121 -7.26 7.64 9.81
CA ALA A 121 -7.99 7.50 8.56
C ALA A 121 -8.65 8.81 8.11
N LYS A 122 -9.24 9.54 9.05
CA LYS A 122 -9.76 10.89 8.80
C LYS A 122 -8.65 11.82 8.31
N GLU A 123 -7.55 11.91 9.05
CA GLU A 123 -6.42 12.79 8.72
C GLU A 123 -5.83 12.45 7.34
N ILE A 124 -5.65 11.16 7.02
CA ILE A 124 -5.15 10.71 5.72
C ILE A 124 -6.11 11.12 4.60
N THR A 125 -7.41 10.96 4.81
CA THR A 125 -8.45 11.39 3.85
C THR A 125 -8.36 12.88 3.55
N GLU A 126 -8.21 13.71 4.60
CA GLU A 126 -8.06 15.15 4.48
C GLU A 126 -6.75 15.56 3.78
N LEU A 127 -5.63 14.92 4.14
CA LEU A 127 -4.33 15.15 3.52
C LEU A 127 -4.31 14.75 2.04
N ALA A 128 -4.90 13.60 1.69
CA ALA A 128 -5.00 13.16 0.29
C ALA A 128 -5.75 14.17 -0.57
N LYS A 129 -6.85 14.72 -0.04
CA LYS A 129 -7.62 15.79 -0.70
C LYS A 129 -6.82 17.08 -0.82
N LYS A 130 -6.14 17.52 0.26
CA LYS A 130 -5.32 18.73 0.29
C LYS A 130 -4.17 18.66 -0.71
N GLU A 131 -3.51 17.51 -0.80
CA GLU A 131 -2.40 17.25 -1.72
C GLU A 131 -2.88 16.98 -3.16
N LYS A 132 -4.18 16.89 -3.40
CA LYS A 132 -4.81 16.59 -4.70
C LYS A 132 -4.25 15.31 -5.32
N LEU A 133 -4.13 14.24 -4.51
CA LEU A 133 -3.66 12.95 -5.00
C LEU A 133 -4.59 12.43 -6.10
N ASN A 134 -4.03 11.76 -7.11
CA ASN A 134 -4.80 11.18 -8.21
C ASN A 134 -5.49 9.87 -7.79
N ALA A 135 -6.35 9.94 -6.80
CA ALA A 135 -7.11 8.83 -6.24
C ALA A 135 -8.35 9.35 -5.51
N ASP A 136 -9.35 8.51 -5.37
CA ASP A 136 -10.47 8.75 -4.47
C ASP A 136 -10.17 8.04 -3.14
N VAL A 137 -9.84 8.84 -2.10
CA VAL A 137 -9.44 8.32 -0.79
C VAL A 137 -10.50 8.61 0.23
N PHE A 138 -10.92 7.60 0.98
CA PHE A 138 -11.92 7.75 2.03
C PHE A 138 -11.69 6.78 3.20
N GLY A 139 -11.92 7.25 4.39
CA GLY A 139 -11.91 6.51 5.66
C GLY A 139 -12.30 7.41 6.84
N PRO A 140 -12.57 6.79 7.99
CA PRO A 140 -12.44 5.36 8.30
C PRO A 140 -13.52 4.49 7.66
N LEU A 141 -13.17 3.27 7.27
CA LEU A 141 -14.09 2.22 6.84
C LEU A 141 -13.66 0.86 7.41
N ALA A 142 -14.63 0.02 7.77
CA ALA A 142 -14.37 -1.39 8.00
C ALA A 142 -14.15 -2.11 6.66
N PHE A 143 -13.48 -3.26 6.70
CA PHE A 143 -13.08 -3.97 5.48
C PHE A 143 -14.28 -4.37 4.60
N ASP A 144 -15.32 -4.93 5.20
CA ASP A 144 -16.53 -5.33 4.48
C ASP A 144 -17.24 -4.15 3.81
N ASN A 145 -17.28 -2.99 4.48
CA ASN A 145 -17.87 -1.76 3.93
C ASN A 145 -17.00 -1.11 2.85
N SER A 146 -15.73 -1.49 2.78
CA SER A 146 -14.81 -1.01 1.74
C SER A 146 -15.05 -1.74 0.42
N ILE A 147 -15.31 -3.06 0.45
CA ILE A 147 -15.38 -3.92 -0.75
C ILE A 147 -16.77 -4.39 -1.13
N SER A 148 -17.77 -4.26 -0.24
CA SER A 148 -19.15 -4.73 -0.46
C SER A 148 -20.13 -3.57 -0.51
N LYS A 149 -20.71 -3.33 -1.68
CA LYS A 149 -21.80 -2.34 -1.85
C LYS A 149 -22.99 -2.64 -0.95
N LYS A 150 -23.30 -3.94 -0.73
CA LYS A 150 -24.38 -4.36 0.16
C LYS A 150 -24.08 -3.98 1.61
N SER A 151 -22.88 -4.25 2.10
CA SER A 151 -22.47 -3.91 3.47
C SER A 151 -22.47 -2.38 3.67
N ALA A 152 -21.92 -1.63 2.74
CA ALA A 152 -21.91 -0.17 2.78
C ALA A 152 -23.36 0.42 2.80
N ALA A 153 -24.27 -0.17 2.01
CA ALA A 153 -25.67 0.26 1.97
C ALA A 153 -26.42 -0.01 3.29
N ILE A 154 -26.19 -1.17 3.90
CA ILE A 154 -26.77 -1.51 5.21
C ILE A 154 -26.36 -0.50 6.29
N LYS A 155 -25.11 -0.07 6.24
CA LYS A 155 -24.55 0.97 7.16
C LYS A 155 -24.91 2.40 6.76
N GLY A 156 -25.59 2.60 5.64
CA GLY A 156 -26.00 3.93 5.16
C GLY A 156 -24.82 4.80 4.70
N ILE A 157 -23.68 4.22 4.38
CA ILE A 157 -22.47 4.95 3.99
C ILE A 157 -22.62 5.41 2.54
N LYS A 158 -22.65 6.72 2.33
CA LYS A 158 -22.77 7.36 1.01
C LYS A 158 -21.43 7.95 0.60
N ASN A 159 -20.58 7.16 -0.01
CA ASN A 159 -19.28 7.60 -0.54
C ASN A 159 -18.91 6.78 -1.77
N ILE A 160 -18.16 7.37 -2.70
CA ILE A 160 -17.74 6.72 -3.96
C ILE A 160 -16.78 5.54 -3.74
N VAL A 161 -16.07 5.53 -2.63
CA VAL A 161 -15.10 4.46 -2.26
C VAL A 161 -15.82 3.31 -1.55
N ALA A 162 -16.81 3.61 -0.71
CA ALA A 162 -17.51 2.61 0.07
C ALA A 162 -18.16 1.55 -0.83
N GLY A 163 -17.82 0.28 -0.58
CA GLY A 163 -18.30 -0.87 -1.34
C GLY A 163 -17.69 -1.06 -2.73
N SER A 164 -16.68 -0.28 -3.08
CA SER A 164 -16.03 -0.32 -4.40
C SER A 164 -14.56 0.08 -4.39
N ALA A 165 -13.88 -0.09 -3.23
CA ALA A 165 -12.45 0.11 -3.13
C ALA A 165 -11.68 -0.91 -3.99
N ASP A 166 -10.58 -0.46 -4.63
CA ASP A 166 -9.66 -1.27 -5.41
C ASP A 166 -8.63 -1.94 -4.50
#